data_fb56525362e6ae1f724f7bd1ebbca479
#
_entry.id   fb56525362e6ae1f724f7bd1ebbca479
#
_cell.length_a   1.000
_cell.length_b   1.000
_cell.length_c   1.000
_cell.angle_alpha   90.00
_cell.angle_beta   90.00
_cell.angle_gamma   90.00
#
_symmetry.space_group_name_H-M   'P 1'
#
loop_
_entity.id
_entity.type
_entity.pdbx_description
1 polymer ?
#
loop_
_entity_poly.entity_id
_entity_poly.type
_entity_poly.pdbx_seq_one_letter_code
_entity_poly.pdbx_strand_id
1 'polypeptide(L)'
;MINKYFFFLPIIVFFCFNILSVNAQKIEKITFKSANPFALSDIIKDLENQEEQEVYGELVIPLDSLNEEKKFPLVIGVAGSLGWRSHHYEYLEMYQKNGFATFELNSFKSRKITSTVGSQVEVTTAAIILDAYRAFEKLANHPNIDKNKVSITGWSLGGARSE
;
A
#
# COMPACT_ATOMS: atom_id res chain seq x y z
N MET A 1 6.79 -66.63 45.18
CA MET A 1 6.83 -65.15 45.34
C MET A 1 7.28 -64.56 44.01
N ILE A 2 6.34 -64.01 43.23
CA ILE A 2 6.60 -63.46 41.91
C ILE A 2 6.53 -61.94 42.07
N ASN A 3 7.64 -61.28 41.92
CA ASN A 3 7.75 -59.82 42.03
C ASN A 3 7.44 -59.23 40.65
N LYS A 4 6.24 -58.54 40.49
CA LYS A 4 5.83 -57.81 39.31
C LYS A 4 6.34 -56.38 39.43
N TYR A 5 7.43 -56.01 38.74
CA TYR A 5 7.77 -54.63 38.54
C TYR A 5 6.92 -54.07 37.40
N PHE A 6 6.03 -53.17 37.71
CA PHE A 6 5.25 -52.40 36.74
C PHE A 6 6.11 -51.21 36.29
N PHE A 7 6.62 -51.29 35.07
CA PHE A 7 7.36 -50.21 34.46
C PHE A 7 6.37 -49.16 33.95
N PHE A 8 6.25 -48.03 34.67
CA PHE A 8 5.51 -46.87 34.19
C PHE A 8 6.40 -46.13 33.17
N LEU A 9 6.07 -46.20 31.90
CA LEU A 9 6.70 -45.41 30.83
C LEU A 9 5.99 -44.07 30.75
N PRO A 10 6.63 -42.94 31.04
CA PRO A 10 5.99 -41.64 30.87
C PRO A 10 5.85 -41.32 29.39
N ILE A 11 4.64 -41.21 28.89
CA ILE A 11 4.31 -40.71 27.57
C ILE A 11 4.56 -39.19 27.59
N ILE A 12 5.70 -38.75 27.06
CA ILE A 12 5.97 -37.35 26.81
C ILE A 12 5.16 -36.97 25.55
N VAL A 13 4.01 -36.33 25.76
CA VAL A 13 3.23 -35.71 24.69
C VAL A 13 3.93 -34.45 24.27
N PHE A 14 4.66 -34.52 23.14
CA PHE A 14 5.26 -33.35 22.51
C PHE A 14 4.13 -32.52 21.88
N PHE A 15 3.66 -31.51 22.58
CA PHE A 15 2.71 -30.52 22.04
C PHE A 15 3.51 -29.65 21.08
N CYS A 16 3.52 -29.95 19.78
CA CYS A 16 4.00 -29.07 18.75
C CYS A 16 3.06 -27.84 18.70
N PHE A 17 3.42 -26.80 19.42
CA PHE A 17 2.87 -25.45 19.20
C PHE A 17 3.29 -25.02 17.80
N ASN A 18 2.39 -25.19 16.82
CA ASN A 18 2.50 -24.44 15.58
C ASN A 18 2.31 -22.96 15.93
N ILE A 19 3.40 -22.25 16.10
CA ILE A 19 3.39 -20.78 16.19
C ILE A 19 2.99 -20.31 14.78
N LEU A 20 1.69 -20.08 14.59
CA LEU A 20 1.22 -19.31 13.43
C LEU A 20 1.84 -17.93 13.56
N SER A 21 2.84 -17.67 12.73
CA SER A 21 3.40 -16.33 12.59
C SER A 21 2.28 -15.44 12.04
N VAL A 22 1.57 -14.77 12.93
CA VAL A 22 0.67 -13.69 12.55
C VAL A 22 1.58 -12.59 12.02
N ASN A 23 1.59 -12.37 10.72
CA ASN A 23 2.23 -11.22 10.12
C ASN A 23 1.48 -9.98 10.59
N ALA A 24 1.92 -9.41 11.70
CA ALA A 24 1.36 -8.17 12.19
C ALA A 24 1.65 -7.06 11.17
N GLN A 25 0.68 -6.19 10.93
CA GLN A 25 0.79 -5.07 10.00
C GLN A 25 0.31 -3.80 10.70
N LYS A 26 0.96 -2.68 10.40
CA LYS A 26 0.52 -1.36 10.80
C LYS A 26 -0.16 -0.70 9.61
N ILE A 27 -1.39 -0.24 9.80
CA ILE A 27 -2.16 0.46 8.76
C ILE A 27 -2.30 1.92 9.17
N GLU A 28 -1.91 2.82 8.28
CA GLU A 28 -1.98 4.25 8.49
C GLU A 28 -2.69 4.94 7.32
N LYS A 29 -3.65 5.82 7.63
CA LYS A 29 -4.21 6.73 6.63
C LYS A 29 -3.28 7.93 6.50
N ILE A 30 -2.70 8.11 5.32
CA ILE A 30 -1.82 9.23 5.00
C ILE A 30 -2.56 10.20 4.10
N THR A 31 -2.62 11.47 4.52
CA THR A 31 -3.24 12.56 3.77
C THR A 31 -2.19 13.56 3.33
N PHE A 32 -2.34 14.10 2.13
CA PHE A 32 -1.43 15.08 1.56
C PHE A 32 -2.15 16.03 0.59
N LYS A 33 -1.52 17.18 0.31
CA LYS A 33 -2.01 18.16 -0.65
C LYS A 33 -1.60 17.78 -2.06
N SER A 34 -2.56 17.86 -2.97
CA SER A 34 -2.43 17.73 -4.42
C SER A 34 -3.24 18.82 -5.10
N ALA A 35 -3.54 18.67 -6.39
CA ALA A 35 -4.36 19.60 -7.15
C ALA A 35 -5.20 18.88 -8.21
N ASN A 36 -6.03 19.67 -8.94
CA ASN A 36 -6.90 19.18 -10.00
C ASN A 36 -6.46 19.68 -11.40
N PRO A 37 -5.24 19.40 -11.86
CA PRO A 37 -4.80 19.82 -13.20
C PRO A 37 -5.62 19.07 -14.26
N PHE A 38 -5.98 19.78 -15.33
CA PHE A 38 -6.68 19.18 -16.47
C PHE A 38 -5.71 18.44 -17.40
N ALA A 39 -4.53 19.04 -17.64
CA ALA A 39 -3.50 18.50 -18.53
C ALA A 39 -2.12 18.49 -17.85
N LEU A 40 -1.17 17.71 -18.40
CA LEU A 40 0.22 17.68 -17.90
C LEU A 40 0.91 19.04 -18.01
N SER A 41 0.52 19.87 -19.01
CA SER A 41 1.00 21.26 -19.14
C SER A 41 0.69 22.11 -17.90
N ASP A 42 -0.42 21.85 -17.22
CA ASP A 42 -0.84 22.60 -16.05
C ASP A 42 0.07 22.27 -14.86
N ILE A 43 0.48 21.01 -14.75
CA ILE A 43 1.47 20.60 -13.73
C ILE A 43 2.82 21.29 -13.97
N ILE A 44 3.25 21.40 -15.24
CA ILE A 44 4.60 21.89 -15.58
C ILE A 44 4.67 23.43 -15.53
N LYS A 45 3.60 24.11 -15.95
CA LYS A 45 3.63 25.56 -16.22
C LYS A 45 2.82 26.38 -15.24
N ASP A 46 1.84 25.80 -14.56
CA ASP A 46 0.80 26.55 -13.85
C ASP A 46 0.26 25.81 -12.61
N LEU A 47 1.09 24.98 -11.97
CA LEU A 47 0.66 24.15 -10.85
C LEU A 47 0.18 24.97 -9.64
N GLU A 48 0.80 26.12 -9.41
CA GLU A 48 0.47 27.00 -8.29
C GLU A 48 -0.93 27.65 -8.39
N ASN A 49 -1.50 27.73 -9.59
CA ASN A 49 -2.83 28.27 -9.83
C ASN A 49 -3.90 27.18 -9.97
N GLN A 50 -3.52 25.90 -9.87
CA GLN A 50 -4.49 24.80 -9.92
C GLN A 50 -5.27 24.70 -8.60
N GLU A 51 -6.56 24.32 -8.70
CA GLU A 51 -7.39 24.07 -7.54
C GLU A 51 -6.77 23.02 -6.62
N GLU A 52 -6.53 23.39 -5.35
CA GLU A 52 -5.97 22.49 -4.34
C GLU A 52 -6.93 21.34 -4.04
N GLN A 53 -6.41 20.15 -3.95
CA GLN A 53 -7.15 18.93 -3.60
C GLN A 53 -6.43 18.20 -2.47
N GLU A 54 -7.15 17.92 -1.39
CA GLU A 54 -6.67 16.97 -0.39
C GLU A 54 -6.86 15.53 -0.89
N VAL A 55 -5.77 14.76 -0.91
CA VAL A 55 -5.76 13.37 -1.34
C VAL A 55 -5.27 12.50 -0.19
N TYR A 56 -5.79 11.27 -0.10
CA TYR A 56 -5.35 10.30 0.88
C TYR A 56 -5.07 8.93 0.26
N GLY A 57 -4.39 8.12 1.04
CA GLY A 57 -4.23 6.69 0.77
C GLY A 57 -4.04 5.92 2.07
N GLU A 58 -4.00 4.60 1.96
CA GLU A 58 -3.76 3.69 3.08
C GLU A 58 -2.38 3.06 2.93
N LEU A 59 -1.51 3.36 3.89
CA LEU A 59 -0.17 2.78 4.00
C LEU A 59 -0.23 1.54 4.89
N VAL A 60 0.18 0.41 4.35
CA VAL A 60 0.33 -0.83 5.09
C VAL A 60 1.81 -1.14 5.23
N ILE A 61 2.29 -1.24 6.47
CA ILE A 61 3.69 -1.52 6.81
C ILE A 61 3.75 -2.90 7.46
N PRO A 62 4.59 -3.83 6.96
CA PRO A 62 4.88 -5.06 7.68
C PRO A 62 5.52 -4.73 9.03
N LEU A 63 5.05 -5.33 10.12
CA LEU A 63 5.69 -5.15 11.43
C LEU A 63 6.84 -6.13 11.58
N ASP A 64 7.99 -5.60 11.97
CA ASP A 64 9.11 -6.40 12.44
C ASP A 64 9.23 -6.22 13.94
N SER A 65 8.77 -7.21 14.71
CA SER A 65 8.79 -7.16 16.17
C SER A 65 10.20 -7.11 16.78
N LEU A 66 11.23 -7.38 15.96
CA LEU A 66 12.63 -7.36 16.39
C LEU A 66 13.32 -6.03 16.06
N ASN A 67 12.73 -5.21 15.17
CA ASN A 67 13.34 -3.95 14.75
C ASN A 67 12.28 -2.93 14.32
N GLU A 68 11.85 -2.10 15.26
CA GLU A 68 10.85 -1.03 15.02
C GLU A 68 11.38 0.09 14.10
N GLU A 69 12.70 0.25 13.98
CA GLU A 69 13.34 1.26 13.11
C GLU A 69 13.55 0.75 11.68
N LYS A 70 13.16 -0.47 11.39
CA LYS A 70 13.33 -1.07 10.07
C LYS A 70 12.62 -0.25 9.00
N LYS A 71 13.35 0.01 7.91
CA LYS A 71 12.81 0.64 6.71
C LYS A 71 12.47 -0.40 5.66
N PHE A 72 11.30 -0.25 5.06
CA PHE A 72 10.76 -1.16 4.07
C PHE A 72 10.79 -0.55 2.66
N PRO A 73 11.05 -1.34 1.61
CA PRO A 73 10.77 -0.93 0.26
C PRO A 73 9.26 -0.68 0.12
N LEU A 74 8.87 0.28 -0.72
CA LEU A 74 7.48 0.69 -0.88
C LEU A 74 6.99 0.45 -2.30
N VAL A 75 5.75 -0.04 -2.43
CA VAL A 75 5.00 -0.06 -3.68
C VAL A 75 3.77 0.84 -3.54
N ILE A 76 3.71 1.90 -4.33
CA ILE A 76 2.52 2.76 -4.46
C ILE A 76 1.64 2.17 -5.55
N GLY A 77 0.43 1.75 -5.18
CA GLY A 77 -0.56 1.23 -6.11
C GLY A 77 -1.49 2.31 -6.63
N VAL A 78 -1.74 2.33 -7.94
CA VAL A 78 -2.63 3.26 -8.62
C VAL A 78 -3.74 2.49 -9.33
N ALA A 79 -4.99 2.74 -8.96
CA ALA A 79 -6.15 2.03 -9.50
C ALA A 79 -6.44 2.38 -10.97
N GLY A 80 -7.14 1.49 -11.67
CA GLY A 80 -7.69 1.75 -13.00
C GLY A 80 -8.97 2.59 -12.97
N SER A 81 -9.57 2.83 -14.14
CA SER A 81 -10.77 3.68 -14.32
C SER A 81 -11.98 3.28 -13.48
N LEU A 82 -12.07 2.03 -13.05
CA LEU A 82 -13.15 1.53 -12.19
C LEU A 82 -12.83 1.66 -10.69
N GLY A 83 -11.74 2.33 -10.31
CA GLY A 83 -11.25 2.38 -8.94
C GLY A 83 -10.64 1.05 -8.48
N TRP A 84 -10.48 0.91 -7.18
CA TRP A 84 -9.92 -0.29 -6.56
C TRP A 84 -10.86 -1.49 -6.66
N ARG A 85 -10.30 -2.68 -6.98
CA ARG A 85 -11.00 -3.95 -7.15
C ARG A 85 -10.25 -5.07 -6.43
N SER A 86 -10.93 -6.21 -6.19
CA SER A 86 -10.37 -7.35 -5.43
C SER A 86 -9.00 -7.80 -5.93
N HIS A 87 -8.82 -7.95 -7.24
CA HIS A 87 -7.55 -8.37 -7.81
C HIS A 87 -6.40 -7.39 -7.53
N HIS A 88 -6.65 -6.07 -7.41
CA HIS A 88 -5.61 -5.11 -7.02
C HIS A 88 -5.13 -5.37 -5.60
N TYR A 89 -6.05 -5.68 -4.68
CA TYR A 89 -5.70 -6.01 -3.29
C TYR A 89 -4.91 -7.31 -3.19
N GLU A 90 -5.21 -8.32 -4.03
CA GLU A 90 -4.42 -9.55 -4.11
C GLU A 90 -2.96 -9.28 -4.47
N TYR A 91 -2.70 -8.33 -5.40
CA TYR A 91 -1.33 -7.89 -5.72
C TYR A 91 -0.67 -7.14 -4.55
N LEU A 92 -1.39 -6.22 -3.90
CA LEU A 92 -0.84 -5.51 -2.72
C LEU A 92 -0.50 -6.50 -1.60
N GLU A 93 -1.37 -7.48 -1.33
CA GLU A 93 -1.08 -8.54 -0.37
C GLU A 93 0.14 -9.38 -0.75
N MET A 94 0.31 -9.68 -2.04
CA MET A 94 1.49 -10.38 -2.52
C MET A 94 2.77 -9.59 -2.23
N TYR A 95 2.79 -8.28 -2.46
CA TYR A 95 3.92 -7.43 -2.10
C TYR A 95 4.17 -7.43 -0.58
N GLN A 96 3.13 -7.28 0.22
CA GLN A 96 3.23 -7.31 1.69
C GLN A 96 3.81 -8.63 2.21
N LYS A 97 3.36 -9.77 1.68
CA LYS A 97 3.90 -11.10 1.99
C LYS A 97 5.37 -11.25 1.63
N ASN A 98 5.87 -10.46 0.68
CA ASN A 98 7.27 -10.41 0.28
C ASN A 98 8.06 -9.29 1.00
N GLY A 99 7.52 -8.70 2.05
CA GLY A 99 8.23 -7.75 2.91
C GLY A 99 8.26 -6.31 2.38
N PHE A 100 7.37 -5.95 1.47
CA PHE A 100 7.19 -4.57 1.02
C PHE A 100 6.12 -3.86 1.85
N ALA A 101 6.31 -2.58 2.13
CA ALA A 101 5.21 -1.70 2.45
C ALA A 101 4.40 -1.42 1.18
N THR A 102 3.11 -1.18 1.32
CA THR A 102 2.23 -0.85 0.19
C THR A 102 1.41 0.38 0.50
N PHE A 103 1.10 1.16 -0.53
CA PHE A 103 0.25 2.33 -0.41
C PHE A 103 -0.90 2.26 -1.43
N GLU A 104 -2.14 2.19 -0.94
CA GLU A 104 -3.34 2.30 -1.74
C GLU A 104 -3.65 3.78 -2.00
N LEU A 105 -3.30 4.30 -3.18
CA LEU A 105 -3.60 5.68 -3.54
C LEU A 105 -5.08 5.84 -3.90
N ASN A 106 -5.79 6.73 -3.21
CA ASN A 106 -7.22 6.94 -3.36
C ASN A 106 -7.56 8.24 -4.11
N SER A 107 -7.05 8.44 -5.31
CA SER A 107 -7.32 9.62 -6.15
C SER A 107 -8.81 9.87 -6.39
N PHE A 108 -9.58 8.81 -6.64
CA PHE A 108 -11.02 8.91 -6.92
C PHE A 108 -11.84 9.16 -5.66
N LYS A 109 -11.65 8.34 -4.63
CA LYS A 109 -12.40 8.49 -3.37
C LYS A 109 -12.15 9.85 -2.71
N SER A 110 -10.93 10.40 -2.83
CA SER A 110 -10.60 11.74 -2.34
C SER A 110 -11.44 12.84 -2.99
N ARG A 111 -11.83 12.63 -4.25
CA ARG A 111 -12.69 13.53 -5.02
C ARG A 111 -14.18 13.11 -5.04
N LYS A 112 -14.55 12.12 -4.20
CA LYS A 112 -15.91 11.53 -4.13
C LYS A 112 -16.37 10.91 -5.46
N ILE A 113 -15.45 10.47 -6.27
CA ILE A 113 -15.68 9.77 -7.54
C ILE A 113 -15.47 8.28 -7.35
N THR A 114 -16.29 7.46 -7.97
CA THR A 114 -16.20 5.99 -7.91
C THR A 114 -15.59 5.38 -9.16
N SER A 115 -15.73 6.05 -10.30
CA SER A 115 -15.27 5.57 -11.59
C SER A 115 -15.09 6.74 -12.56
N THR A 116 -14.12 6.61 -13.47
CA THR A 116 -13.90 7.55 -14.58
C THR A 116 -14.22 6.92 -15.93
N VAL A 117 -14.93 5.79 -15.93
CA VAL A 117 -15.42 5.18 -17.17
C VAL A 117 -16.48 6.08 -17.81
N GLY A 118 -16.24 6.49 -19.05
CA GLY A 118 -17.12 7.40 -19.80
C GLY A 118 -16.80 8.88 -19.66
N SER A 119 -16.11 9.31 -18.62
CA SER A 119 -15.65 10.71 -18.46
C SER A 119 -14.40 10.78 -17.56
N GLN A 120 -13.35 11.40 -18.05
CA GLN A 120 -12.12 11.67 -17.27
C GLN A 120 -11.96 13.16 -16.95
N VAL A 121 -13.07 13.90 -16.93
CA VAL A 121 -13.05 15.35 -16.71
C VAL A 121 -12.92 15.67 -15.22
N GLU A 122 -13.57 14.87 -14.37
CA GLU A 122 -13.59 15.10 -12.91
C GLU A 122 -12.30 14.62 -12.23
N VAL A 123 -11.70 13.53 -12.75
CA VAL A 123 -10.38 13.04 -12.32
C VAL A 123 -9.57 12.74 -13.55
N THR A 124 -8.72 13.67 -13.93
CA THR A 124 -7.89 13.57 -15.14
C THR A 124 -6.70 12.65 -14.93
N THR A 125 -6.11 12.19 -16.01
CA THR A 125 -4.83 11.47 -15.96
C THR A 125 -3.73 12.33 -15.32
N ALA A 126 -3.73 13.64 -15.59
CA ALA A 126 -2.77 14.57 -14.99
C ALA A 126 -2.92 14.65 -13.47
N ALA A 127 -4.16 14.71 -12.96
CA ALA A 127 -4.42 14.69 -11.52
C ALA A 127 -3.94 13.38 -10.87
N ILE A 128 -4.17 12.22 -11.49
CA ILE A 128 -3.72 10.91 -10.98
C ILE A 128 -2.18 10.85 -10.92
N ILE A 129 -1.50 11.34 -11.96
CA ILE A 129 -0.04 11.39 -11.99
C ILE A 129 0.49 12.31 -10.87
N LEU A 130 -0.08 13.50 -10.74
CA LEU A 130 0.31 14.44 -9.67
C LEU A 130 0.11 13.81 -8.30
N ASP A 131 -1.04 13.15 -8.06
CA ASP A 131 -1.33 12.47 -6.79
C ASP A 131 -0.28 11.40 -6.47
N ALA A 132 0.15 10.61 -7.48
CA ALA A 132 1.16 9.58 -7.29
C ALA A 132 2.54 10.18 -6.93
N TYR A 133 2.94 11.28 -7.57
CA TYR A 133 4.17 11.99 -7.21
C TYR A 133 4.09 12.62 -5.82
N ARG A 134 2.96 13.25 -5.45
CA ARG A 134 2.76 13.81 -4.12
C ARG A 134 2.73 12.76 -3.03
N ALA A 135 2.15 11.58 -3.32
CA ALA A 135 2.24 10.42 -2.44
C ALA A 135 3.69 9.98 -2.24
N PHE A 136 4.47 9.88 -3.33
CA PHE A 136 5.89 9.57 -3.25
C PHE A 136 6.65 10.57 -2.38
N GLU A 137 6.51 11.88 -2.61
CA GLU A 137 7.16 12.94 -1.81
C GLU A 137 6.81 12.82 -0.32
N LYS A 138 5.54 12.56 0.00
CA LYS A 138 5.07 12.40 1.38
C LYS A 138 5.65 11.16 2.04
N LEU A 139 5.62 10.02 1.35
CA LEU A 139 6.01 8.72 1.87
C LEU A 139 7.53 8.52 1.93
N ALA A 140 8.30 9.19 1.05
CA ALA A 140 9.75 9.19 1.10
C ALA A 140 10.33 9.76 2.42
N ASN A 141 9.53 10.55 3.12
CA ASN A 141 9.88 11.10 4.44
C ASN A 141 9.30 10.28 5.62
N HIS A 142 8.62 9.17 5.35
CA HIS A 142 8.07 8.32 6.40
C HIS A 142 9.19 7.51 7.09
N PRO A 143 9.21 7.42 8.45
CA PRO A 143 10.31 6.80 9.20
C PRO A 143 10.56 5.34 8.81
N ASN A 144 9.52 4.58 8.49
CA ASN A 144 9.62 3.17 8.14
C ASN A 144 9.77 2.90 6.63
N ILE A 145 9.94 3.91 5.78
CA ILE A 145 10.09 3.73 4.34
C ILE A 145 11.54 3.97 3.89
N ASP A 146 12.07 3.05 3.10
CA ASP A 146 13.34 3.25 2.39
C ASP A 146 13.09 4.08 1.12
N LYS A 147 13.37 5.38 1.22
CA LYS A 147 13.14 6.34 0.11
C LYS A 147 13.87 6.00 -1.19
N ASN A 148 14.91 5.16 -1.13
CA ASN A 148 15.68 4.73 -2.30
C ASN A 148 15.09 3.48 -2.96
N LYS A 149 14.02 2.90 -2.38
CA LYS A 149 13.37 1.68 -2.84
C LYS A 149 11.86 1.88 -2.91
N VAL A 150 11.44 2.88 -3.66
CA VAL A 150 10.03 3.18 -3.92
C VAL A 150 9.73 2.91 -5.39
N SER A 151 8.66 2.16 -5.64
CA SER A 151 8.12 1.91 -6.97
C SER A 151 6.64 2.27 -7.02
N ILE A 152 6.17 2.60 -8.22
CA ILE A 152 4.77 2.84 -8.51
C ILE A 152 4.30 1.71 -9.42
N THR A 153 3.16 1.11 -9.10
CA THR A 153 2.49 0.13 -9.95
C THR A 153 1.07 0.57 -10.21
N GLY A 154 0.56 0.29 -11.40
CA GLY A 154 -0.78 0.72 -11.77
C GLY A 154 -1.50 -0.31 -12.64
N TRP A 155 -2.82 -0.22 -12.64
CA TRP A 155 -3.68 -1.09 -13.43
C TRP A 155 -4.49 -0.28 -14.44
N SER A 156 -4.50 -0.70 -15.73
CA SER A 156 -5.24 -0.02 -16.78
C SER A 156 -4.88 1.47 -16.87
N LEU A 157 -5.81 2.38 -16.58
CA LEU A 157 -5.57 3.83 -16.57
C LEU A 157 -4.42 4.21 -15.63
N GLY A 158 -4.31 3.59 -14.46
CA GLY A 158 -3.21 3.81 -13.53
C GLY A 158 -1.87 3.25 -14.04
N GLY A 159 -1.89 2.19 -14.86
CA GLY A 159 -0.70 1.56 -15.44
C GLY A 159 -0.18 2.23 -16.70
N ALA A 160 -1.01 2.95 -17.43
CA ALA A 160 -0.65 3.58 -18.70
C ALA A 160 0.45 4.67 -18.57
N ARG A 161 0.91 4.96 -17.37
CA ARG A 161 1.82 6.06 -17.04
C ARG A 161 2.87 5.69 -15.97
N SER A 162 3.12 4.40 -15.75
CA SER A 162 4.18 3.91 -14.86
C SER A 162 5.55 3.74 -15.53
N GLU A 163 5.67 4.17 -16.79
CA GLU A 163 6.94 4.20 -17.54
C GLU A 163 7.64 5.55 -17.42
#